data_38d13bf3027e16a94e172894ac1d6eb0
#
_entry.id   38d13bf3027e16a94e172894ac1d6eb0
#
_cell.length_a   1.000
_cell.length_b   1.000
_cell.length_c   1.000
_cell.angle_alpha   90.00
_cell.angle_beta   90.00
_cell.angle_gamma   90.00
#
_symmetry.space_group_name_H-M   'P 1'
#
loop_
_entity.id
_entity.type
_entity.pdbx_description
1 polymer ?
#
loop_
_entity_poly.entity_id
_entity_poly.type
_entity_poly.pdbx_seq_one_letter_code
_entity_poly.pdbx_strand_id
1 'polypeptide(L)'
;VIWLSPVYKSPNDDNGYDISDYQDIMDEFGTMEDFDRMLATAHEKGIKIMMDLVVNHTSDEHKWFIESRKSTDNPYRDYYIWRPAKEDGSIPNNWGSCFSGPAWEYDKTTDMYFLHLFSKKQPDLNWDNPVVRQEVFDMMNWWLDQGIAGFRMDVIDLIGKIPDQKIKENGPMLHSYLQEMNEATFGSTDSMTVGECWGATPEIGRMYTDPKRKELSMIFQFEQIQL
;
A
#
# COMPACT_ATOMS: atom_id res chain seq x y z
N VAL A 1 -2.34 22.52 0.95
CA VAL A 1 -1.87 21.19 0.51
C VAL A 1 -2.76 20.71 -0.63
N ILE A 2 -2.17 20.13 -1.67
CA ILE A 2 -2.89 19.39 -2.73
C ILE A 2 -2.46 17.93 -2.63
N TRP A 3 -3.42 17.02 -2.49
CA TRP A 3 -3.21 15.60 -2.63
C TRP A 3 -3.43 15.20 -4.08
N LEU A 4 -2.47 14.47 -4.63
CA LEU A 4 -2.58 13.86 -5.96
C LEU A 4 -3.02 12.40 -5.78
N SER A 5 -4.06 11.96 -6.51
CA SER A 5 -4.31 10.54 -6.75
C SER A 5 -3.06 9.90 -7.37
N PRO A 6 -2.91 8.57 -7.39
CA PRO A 6 -1.70 7.93 -7.87
C PRO A 6 -1.31 8.42 -9.27
N VAL A 7 -0.07 8.93 -9.38
CA VAL A 7 0.52 9.39 -10.65
C VAL A 7 1.73 8.53 -11.05
N TYR A 8 2.02 7.51 -10.25
CA TYR A 8 3.11 6.57 -10.49
C TYR A 8 2.87 5.74 -11.75
N LYS A 9 3.93 5.13 -12.27
CA LYS A 9 3.81 4.22 -13.40
C LYS A 9 2.87 3.06 -13.08
N SER A 10 1.89 2.87 -13.95
CA SER A 10 0.80 1.90 -13.75
C SER A 10 0.28 1.44 -15.12
N PRO A 11 -0.12 0.17 -15.28
CA PRO A 11 -0.91 -0.27 -16.44
C PRO A 11 -2.35 0.28 -16.44
N ASN A 12 -2.76 0.99 -15.39
CA ASN A 12 -4.03 1.70 -15.26
C ASN A 12 -5.26 0.78 -15.27
N ASP A 13 -5.14 -0.40 -14.68
CA ASP A 13 -6.27 -1.33 -14.49
C ASP A 13 -7.24 -0.84 -13.40
N ASP A 14 -6.74 -0.03 -12.46
CA ASP A 14 -7.52 0.54 -11.35
C ASP A 14 -7.17 2.02 -11.12
N ASN A 15 -7.29 2.84 -12.15
CA ASN A 15 -7.10 4.30 -12.08
C ASN A 15 -5.77 4.73 -11.41
N GLY A 16 -4.71 3.94 -11.62
CA GLY A 16 -3.38 4.19 -11.07
C GLY A 16 -3.10 3.52 -9.71
N TYR A 17 -4.09 2.91 -9.06
CA TYR A 17 -3.88 2.17 -7.80
C TYR A 17 -3.20 0.81 -7.99
N ASP A 18 -2.92 0.39 -9.21
CA ASP A 18 -2.14 -0.77 -9.61
C ASP A 18 -0.74 -0.33 -10.05
N ILE A 19 0.14 -0.05 -9.08
CA ILE A 19 1.45 0.56 -9.33
C ILE A 19 2.45 -0.48 -9.81
N SER A 20 3.06 -0.23 -10.98
CA SER A 20 4.11 -1.07 -11.57
C SER A 20 5.54 -0.55 -11.31
N ASP A 21 5.71 0.76 -11.05
CA ASP A 21 6.95 1.36 -10.59
C ASP A 21 6.63 2.57 -9.70
N TYR A 22 7.09 2.52 -8.44
CA TYR A 22 6.86 3.58 -7.46
C TYR A 22 7.73 4.83 -7.67
N GLN A 23 8.78 4.74 -8.46
CA GLN A 23 9.79 5.80 -8.63
C GLN A 23 9.82 6.35 -10.07
N ASP A 24 8.71 6.16 -10.79
CA ASP A 24 8.50 6.73 -12.14
C ASP A 24 7.08 7.26 -12.27
N ILE A 25 6.85 8.16 -13.21
CA ILE A 25 5.54 8.78 -13.48
C ILE A 25 4.86 8.06 -14.65
N MET A 26 3.54 7.89 -14.57
CA MET A 26 2.72 7.34 -15.66
C MET A 26 2.83 8.21 -16.90
N ASP A 27 3.06 7.60 -18.05
CA ASP A 27 3.33 8.30 -19.32
C ASP A 27 2.24 9.32 -19.71
N GLU A 28 0.98 9.05 -19.33
CA GLU A 28 -0.15 9.97 -19.54
C GLU A 28 -0.04 11.28 -18.77
N PHE A 29 0.69 11.29 -17.66
CA PHE A 29 0.91 12.48 -16.82
C PHE A 29 2.23 13.19 -17.14
N GLY A 30 3.09 12.57 -17.96
CA GLY A 30 4.38 13.11 -18.36
C GLY A 30 5.57 12.33 -17.82
N THR A 31 6.63 13.03 -17.51
CA THR A 31 7.92 12.47 -17.06
C THR A 31 8.26 12.92 -15.64
N MET A 32 9.30 12.33 -15.05
CA MET A 32 9.85 12.82 -13.78
C MET A 32 10.25 14.31 -13.85
N GLU A 33 10.79 14.76 -15.00
CA GLU A 33 11.12 16.19 -15.20
C GLU A 33 9.86 17.08 -15.18
N ASP A 34 8.74 16.59 -15.69
CA ASP A 34 7.44 17.31 -15.65
C ASP A 34 6.93 17.39 -14.20
N PHE A 35 7.08 16.30 -13.44
CA PHE A 35 6.74 16.25 -12.02
C PHE A 35 7.60 17.23 -11.21
N ASP A 36 8.92 17.22 -11.40
CA ASP A 36 9.85 18.11 -10.71
C ASP A 36 9.53 19.57 -10.99
N ARG A 37 9.20 19.91 -12.25
CA ARG A 37 8.79 21.27 -12.64
C ARG A 37 7.46 21.68 -11.98
N MET A 38 6.51 20.76 -11.92
CA MET A 38 5.22 20.96 -11.23
C MET A 38 5.44 21.20 -9.74
N LEU A 39 6.26 20.38 -9.10
CA LEU A 39 6.57 20.46 -7.67
C LEU A 39 7.28 21.78 -7.33
N ALA A 40 8.29 22.15 -8.11
CA ALA A 40 8.99 23.44 -7.95
C ALA A 40 8.02 24.63 -8.09
N THR A 41 7.14 24.60 -9.09
CA THR A 41 6.12 25.65 -9.32
C THR A 41 5.12 25.72 -8.16
N ALA A 42 4.72 24.58 -7.60
CA ALA A 42 3.86 24.53 -6.43
C ALA A 42 4.54 25.18 -5.22
N HIS A 43 5.81 24.85 -4.96
CA HIS A 43 6.59 25.44 -3.87
C HIS A 43 6.74 26.95 -4.00
N GLU A 44 7.04 27.48 -5.19
CA GLU A 44 7.11 28.93 -5.46
C GLU A 44 5.79 29.65 -5.10
N LYS A 45 4.67 28.94 -5.20
CA LYS A 45 3.33 29.45 -4.86
C LYS A 45 2.91 29.17 -3.41
N GLY A 46 3.80 28.59 -2.60
CA GLY A 46 3.49 28.18 -1.22
C GLY A 46 2.50 27.00 -1.13
N ILE A 47 2.37 26.22 -2.19
CA ILE A 47 1.51 25.04 -2.25
C ILE A 47 2.35 23.78 -1.96
N LYS A 48 1.95 23.02 -0.94
CA LYS A 48 2.54 21.73 -0.61
C LYS A 48 1.83 20.60 -1.37
N ILE A 49 2.60 19.65 -1.91
CA ILE A 49 2.09 18.47 -2.63
C ILE A 49 2.17 17.24 -1.73
N MET A 50 1.08 16.49 -1.67
CA MET A 50 0.97 15.21 -0.98
C MET A 50 0.75 14.12 -2.03
N MET A 51 1.51 13.02 -1.94
CA MET A 51 1.36 11.87 -2.83
C MET A 51 0.44 10.80 -2.23
N ASP A 52 -0.10 9.94 -3.07
CA ASP A 52 -0.82 8.74 -2.61
C ASP A 52 0.19 7.62 -2.33
N LEU A 53 0.08 6.95 -1.19
CA LEU A 53 0.91 5.81 -0.81
C LEU A 53 0.08 4.54 -0.90
N VAL A 54 0.26 3.78 -1.97
CA VAL A 54 -0.45 2.52 -2.22
C VAL A 54 0.51 1.36 -1.94
N VAL A 55 0.47 0.85 -0.73
CA VAL A 55 1.44 -0.17 -0.24
C VAL A 55 0.79 -1.41 0.36
N ASN A 56 -0.54 -1.54 0.25
CA ASN A 56 -1.22 -2.79 0.52
C ASN A 56 -0.94 -3.84 -0.57
N HIS A 57 -0.81 -3.40 -1.81
CA HIS A 57 -0.62 -4.22 -3.02
C HIS A 57 0.21 -3.47 -4.06
N THR A 58 0.63 -4.17 -5.11
CA THR A 58 1.21 -3.58 -6.32
C THR A 58 0.43 -4.02 -7.54
N SER A 59 0.77 -3.51 -8.73
CA SER A 59 0.38 -4.16 -9.98
C SER A 59 0.99 -5.57 -10.08
N ASP A 60 0.32 -6.49 -10.78
CA ASP A 60 0.90 -7.76 -11.18
C ASP A 60 2.03 -7.60 -12.23
N GLU A 61 2.17 -6.41 -12.80
CA GLU A 61 3.26 -6.01 -13.68
C GLU A 61 4.46 -5.38 -12.93
N HIS A 62 4.37 -5.22 -11.60
CA HIS A 62 5.50 -4.77 -10.79
C HIS A 62 6.63 -5.80 -10.82
N LYS A 63 7.89 -5.34 -10.93
CA LYS A 63 9.07 -6.20 -10.99
C LYS A 63 9.13 -7.22 -9.85
N TRP A 64 8.71 -6.85 -8.64
CA TRP A 64 8.70 -7.76 -7.50
C TRP A 64 7.74 -8.93 -7.70
N PHE A 65 6.53 -8.69 -8.25
CA PHE A 65 5.57 -9.76 -8.47
C PHE A 65 5.98 -10.66 -9.64
N ILE A 66 6.49 -10.07 -10.72
CA ILE A 66 7.01 -10.83 -11.87
C ILE A 66 8.09 -11.80 -11.41
N GLU A 67 9.00 -11.38 -10.52
CA GLU A 67 10.02 -12.26 -9.94
C GLU A 67 9.41 -13.27 -8.96
N SER A 68 8.55 -12.83 -8.04
CA SER A 68 7.91 -13.64 -7.00
C SER A 68 7.20 -14.88 -7.57
N ARG A 69 6.58 -14.77 -8.74
CA ARG A 69 5.82 -15.86 -9.37
C ARG A 69 6.66 -16.82 -10.22
N LYS A 70 7.97 -16.58 -10.40
CA LYS A 70 8.82 -17.45 -11.23
C LYS A 70 9.09 -18.81 -10.57
N SER A 71 9.32 -18.82 -9.25
CA SER A 71 9.55 -20.05 -8.47
C SER A 71 9.29 -19.82 -6.98
N THR A 72 9.12 -20.89 -6.23
CA THR A 72 8.89 -20.84 -4.78
C THR A 72 10.14 -20.50 -3.97
N ASP A 73 11.32 -20.60 -4.55
CA ASP A 73 12.62 -20.27 -3.95
C ASP A 73 13.21 -18.94 -4.44
N ASN A 74 12.44 -18.16 -5.24
CA ASN A 74 12.85 -16.86 -5.69
C ASN A 74 13.00 -15.88 -4.50
N PRO A 75 14.05 -15.03 -4.45
CA PRO A 75 14.24 -14.03 -3.39
C PRO A 75 13.04 -13.11 -3.14
N TYR A 76 12.23 -12.85 -4.17
CA TYR A 76 11.02 -12.03 -4.07
C TYR A 76 9.77 -12.83 -3.68
N ARG A 77 9.88 -14.17 -3.47
CA ARG A 77 8.70 -14.99 -3.21
C ARG A 77 7.87 -14.46 -2.05
N ASP A 78 8.51 -14.17 -0.93
CA ASP A 78 7.86 -13.72 0.29
C ASP A 78 7.55 -12.21 0.33
N TYR A 79 7.72 -11.51 -0.80
CA TYR A 79 7.23 -10.12 -0.92
C TYR A 79 5.70 -10.08 -0.99
N TYR A 80 5.08 -11.17 -1.42
CA TYR A 80 3.62 -11.30 -1.57
C TYR A 80 3.09 -12.46 -0.71
N ILE A 81 1.79 -12.45 -0.50
CA ILE A 81 1.13 -13.47 0.33
C ILE A 81 0.71 -14.65 -0.54
N TRP A 82 1.44 -15.74 -0.42
CA TRP A 82 1.19 -16.99 -1.13
C TRP A 82 0.74 -18.09 -0.19
N ARG A 83 -0.21 -18.93 -0.63
CA ARG A 83 -0.63 -20.13 0.13
C ARG A 83 -0.88 -21.30 -0.82
N PRO A 84 -0.60 -22.53 -0.41
CA PRO A 84 -1.04 -23.73 -1.15
C PRO A 84 -2.56 -23.87 -1.08
N ALA A 85 -3.12 -24.70 -1.95
CA ALA A 85 -4.46 -25.22 -1.75
C ALA A 85 -4.58 -25.94 -0.39
N LYS A 86 -5.78 -26.01 0.18
CA LYS A 86 -6.04 -26.87 1.32
C LYS A 86 -5.92 -28.35 0.95
N GLU A 87 -5.89 -29.23 1.95
CA GLU A 87 -5.80 -30.68 1.75
C GLU A 87 -6.95 -31.24 0.90
N ASP A 88 -8.12 -30.60 0.94
CA ASP A 88 -9.29 -30.96 0.11
C ASP A 88 -9.27 -30.30 -1.29
N GLY A 89 -8.20 -29.62 -1.65
CA GLY A 89 -8.03 -28.91 -2.91
C GLY A 89 -8.75 -27.56 -2.99
N SER A 90 -9.40 -27.10 -1.93
CA SER A 90 -10.09 -25.80 -1.92
C SER A 90 -9.11 -24.64 -1.73
N ILE A 91 -9.61 -23.40 -2.02
CA ILE A 91 -8.86 -22.16 -1.86
C ILE A 91 -8.47 -21.93 -0.37
N PRO A 92 -7.39 -21.16 -0.11
CA PRO A 92 -6.84 -21.01 1.25
C PRO A 92 -7.83 -20.54 2.31
N ASN A 93 -8.72 -19.62 1.99
CA ASN A 93 -9.85 -19.23 2.83
C ASN A 93 -11.00 -18.66 1.99
N ASN A 94 -12.11 -18.29 2.63
CA ASN A 94 -13.31 -17.80 1.97
C ASN A 94 -13.38 -16.27 1.82
N TRP A 95 -12.26 -15.57 1.83
CA TRP A 95 -12.28 -14.13 1.59
C TRP A 95 -12.74 -13.79 0.17
N GLY A 96 -13.61 -12.79 0.10
CA GLY A 96 -13.99 -12.16 -1.16
C GLY A 96 -13.10 -10.96 -1.47
N SER A 97 -12.86 -10.74 -2.75
CA SER A 97 -12.27 -9.52 -3.27
C SER A 97 -13.27 -8.35 -3.15
N CYS A 98 -12.76 -7.14 -2.94
CA CYS A 98 -13.58 -5.91 -2.95
C CYS A 98 -14.23 -5.65 -4.32
N PHE A 99 -13.64 -6.18 -5.41
CA PHE A 99 -14.15 -6.03 -6.77
C PHE A 99 -14.95 -7.24 -7.27
N SER A 100 -15.33 -8.15 -6.39
CA SER A 100 -16.06 -9.39 -6.64
C SER A 100 -15.19 -10.63 -6.83
N GLY A 101 -15.81 -11.79 -6.58
CA GLY A 101 -15.13 -13.09 -6.65
C GLY A 101 -14.26 -13.41 -5.44
N PRO A 102 -13.51 -14.52 -5.47
CA PRO A 102 -12.59 -14.88 -4.40
C PRO A 102 -11.39 -13.93 -4.35
N ALA A 103 -10.80 -13.75 -3.16
CA ALA A 103 -9.58 -12.95 -2.96
C ALA A 103 -8.29 -13.76 -3.20
N TRP A 104 -8.38 -14.97 -3.71
CA TRP A 104 -7.27 -15.86 -3.98
C TRP A 104 -7.27 -16.28 -5.45
N GLU A 105 -6.19 -15.98 -6.17
CA GLU A 105 -5.99 -16.40 -7.55
C GLU A 105 -4.92 -17.49 -7.64
N TYR A 106 -5.24 -18.55 -8.39
CA TYR A 106 -4.32 -19.66 -8.59
C TYR A 106 -3.24 -19.33 -9.63
N ASP A 107 -1.99 -19.53 -9.25
CA ASP A 107 -0.84 -19.45 -10.16
C ASP A 107 -0.33 -20.85 -10.51
N LYS A 108 -0.54 -21.23 -11.77
CA LYS A 108 -0.11 -22.55 -12.27
C LYS A 108 1.40 -22.74 -12.35
N THR A 109 2.18 -21.65 -12.30
CA THR A 109 3.65 -21.72 -12.41
C THR A 109 4.26 -22.35 -11.18
N THR A 110 3.69 -22.03 -10.00
CA THR A 110 4.19 -22.48 -8.71
C THR A 110 3.21 -23.39 -7.96
N ASP A 111 2.05 -23.70 -8.56
CA ASP A 111 0.97 -24.51 -7.95
C ASP A 111 0.50 -23.95 -6.60
N MET A 112 0.39 -22.63 -6.52
CA MET A 112 -0.03 -21.91 -5.31
C MET A 112 -1.02 -20.81 -5.62
N TYR A 113 -1.70 -20.29 -4.59
CA TYR A 113 -2.56 -19.13 -4.66
C TYR A 113 -1.87 -17.89 -4.11
N PHE A 114 -2.04 -16.74 -4.78
CA PHE A 114 -1.69 -15.45 -4.19
C PHE A 114 -2.93 -14.70 -3.73
N LEU A 115 -2.78 -13.91 -2.67
CA LEU A 115 -3.83 -13.05 -2.16
C LEU A 115 -3.96 -11.78 -2.99
N HIS A 116 -5.19 -11.37 -3.30
CA HIS A 116 -5.53 -10.07 -3.85
C HIS A 116 -6.85 -9.57 -3.23
N LEU A 117 -6.81 -8.62 -2.32
CA LEU A 117 -8.03 -8.08 -1.71
C LEU A 117 -8.83 -7.20 -2.67
N PHE A 118 -8.20 -6.70 -3.74
CA PHE A 118 -8.80 -5.92 -4.82
C PHE A 118 -8.81 -6.71 -6.13
N SER A 119 -8.40 -6.13 -7.25
CA SER A 119 -8.30 -6.87 -8.50
C SER A 119 -7.27 -8.00 -8.42
N LYS A 120 -7.48 -9.08 -9.17
CA LYS A 120 -6.45 -10.12 -9.35
C LYS A 120 -5.16 -9.59 -9.99
N LYS A 121 -5.19 -8.38 -10.54
CA LYS A 121 -4.02 -7.64 -11.03
C LYS A 121 -3.34 -6.80 -9.94
N GLN A 122 -3.81 -6.90 -8.69
CA GLN A 122 -3.29 -6.16 -7.55
C GLN A 122 -2.92 -7.13 -6.41
N PRO A 123 -1.84 -7.93 -6.58
CA PRO A 123 -1.39 -8.88 -5.55
C PRO A 123 -0.98 -8.16 -4.26
N ASP A 124 -1.41 -8.68 -3.12
CA ASP A 124 -1.18 -8.11 -1.80
C ASP A 124 0.25 -8.35 -1.31
N LEU A 125 0.89 -7.29 -0.85
CA LEU A 125 2.22 -7.31 -0.25
C LEU A 125 2.20 -7.99 1.13
N ASN A 126 3.28 -8.68 1.44
CA ASN A 126 3.51 -9.35 2.72
C ASN A 126 4.25 -8.44 3.70
N TRP A 127 3.52 -7.69 4.51
CA TRP A 127 4.11 -6.77 5.50
C TRP A 127 4.78 -7.46 6.69
N ASP A 128 4.56 -8.76 6.92
CA ASP A 128 5.34 -9.53 7.90
C ASP A 128 6.82 -9.65 7.48
N ASN A 129 7.10 -9.53 6.18
CA ASN A 129 8.47 -9.54 5.66
C ASN A 129 9.16 -8.17 5.90
N PRO A 130 10.21 -8.10 6.74
CA PRO A 130 10.90 -6.84 7.02
C PRO A 130 11.60 -6.24 5.79
N VAL A 131 11.94 -7.07 4.80
CA VAL A 131 12.55 -6.59 3.55
C VAL A 131 11.53 -5.77 2.75
N VAL A 132 10.28 -6.21 2.70
CA VAL A 132 9.19 -5.44 2.04
C VAL A 132 8.99 -4.10 2.73
N ARG A 133 8.98 -4.07 4.08
CA ARG A 133 8.86 -2.83 4.83
C ARG A 133 10.01 -1.86 4.52
N GLN A 134 11.25 -2.38 4.48
CA GLN A 134 12.41 -1.55 4.15
C GLN A 134 12.34 -0.97 2.73
N GLU A 135 11.98 -1.77 1.72
CA GLU A 135 11.78 -1.29 0.35
C GLU A 135 10.73 -0.18 0.27
N VAL A 136 9.62 -0.33 1.01
CA VAL A 136 8.60 0.71 1.11
C VAL A 136 9.15 1.97 1.78
N PHE A 137 9.90 1.86 2.87
CA PHE A 137 10.48 3.02 3.58
C PHE A 137 11.53 3.73 2.73
N ASP A 138 12.35 2.99 2.00
CA ASP A 138 13.34 3.56 1.08
C ASP A 138 12.65 4.34 -0.06
N MET A 139 11.58 3.81 -0.61
CA MET A 139 10.76 4.49 -1.61
C MET A 139 10.09 5.75 -1.03
N MET A 140 9.54 5.68 0.18
CA MET A 140 8.93 6.84 0.85
C MET A 140 9.96 7.95 1.09
N ASN A 141 11.15 7.60 1.59
CA ASN A 141 12.23 8.55 1.82
C ASN A 141 12.69 9.19 0.50
N TRP A 142 12.79 8.41 -0.57
CA TRP A 142 13.12 8.93 -1.89
C TRP A 142 12.14 10.03 -2.34
N TRP A 143 10.83 9.85 -2.12
CA TRP A 143 9.83 10.88 -2.44
C TRP A 143 9.90 12.09 -1.49
N LEU A 144 10.13 11.87 -0.20
CA LEU A 144 10.32 12.96 0.76
C LEU A 144 11.55 13.82 0.40
N ASP A 145 12.63 13.18 -0.05
CA ASP A 145 13.84 13.87 -0.53
C ASP A 145 13.61 14.68 -1.82
N GLN A 146 12.63 14.30 -2.66
CA GLN A 146 12.17 15.13 -3.78
C GLN A 146 11.44 16.40 -3.31
N GLY A 147 10.98 16.45 -2.07
CA GLY A 147 10.33 17.63 -1.48
C GLY A 147 8.81 17.56 -1.43
N ILE A 148 8.19 16.38 -1.53
CA ILE A 148 6.77 16.23 -1.23
C ILE A 148 6.50 16.47 0.25
N ALA A 149 5.26 16.82 0.60
CA ALA A 149 4.90 17.20 1.96
C ALA A 149 4.20 16.08 2.75
N GLY A 150 4.23 14.87 2.27
CA GLY A 150 3.65 13.72 2.97
C GLY A 150 2.81 12.83 2.08
N PHE A 151 2.01 11.98 2.73
CA PHE A 151 1.28 10.92 2.06
C PHE A 151 -0.18 10.80 2.51
N ARG A 152 -1.07 10.60 1.54
CA ARG A 152 -2.35 9.93 1.79
C ARG A 152 -2.10 8.44 1.62
N MET A 153 -2.47 7.64 2.60
CA MET A 153 -2.13 6.22 2.66
C MET A 153 -3.35 5.38 2.34
N ASP A 154 -3.32 4.75 1.18
CA ASP A 154 -4.39 3.93 0.64
C ASP A 154 -4.60 2.67 1.48
N VAL A 155 -5.84 2.43 1.91
CA VAL A 155 -6.30 1.26 2.68
C VAL A 155 -5.28 0.77 3.72
N ILE A 156 -4.70 1.69 4.46
CA ILE A 156 -3.54 1.42 5.32
C ILE A 156 -3.87 0.49 6.50
N ASP A 157 -5.12 0.37 6.87
CA ASP A 157 -5.60 -0.56 7.90
C ASP A 157 -5.50 -2.04 7.49
N LEU A 158 -5.25 -2.32 6.20
CA LEU A 158 -5.11 -3.68 5.67
C LEU A 158 -3.68 -4.24 5.73
N ILE A 159 -2.64 -3.42 5.98
CA ILE A 159 -1.25 -3.91 5.92
C ILE A 159 -0.90 -4.91 7.02
N GLY A 160 -1.63 -4.90 8.13
CA GLY A 160 -1.46 -5.85 9.24
C GLY A 160 -2.31 -7.12 9.12
N LYS A 161 -2.84 -7.46 7.95
CA LYS A 161 -3.72 -8.61 7.75
C LYS A 161 -3.05 -9.95 8.07
N ILE A 162 -3.83 -10.90 8.61
CA ILE A 162 -3.38 -12.27 8.89
C ILE A 162 -4.39 -13.24 8.24
N PRO A 163 -4.17 -13.67 6.99
CA PRO A 163 -5.13 -14.51 6.26
C PRO A 163 -5.47 -15.82 6.95
N ASP A 164 -4.46 -16.45 7.60
CA ASP A 164 -4.62 -17.75 8.26
C ASP A 164 -5.52 -17.66 9.52
N GLN A 165 -5.60 -16.46 10.13
CA GLN A 165 -6.50 -16.16 11.26
C GLN A 165 -7.78 -15.45 10.83
N LYS A 166 -7.93 -15.20 9.54
CA LYS A 166 -9.05 -14.43 8.95
C LYS A 166 -9.17 -12.99 9.50
N ILE A 167 -8.05 -12.40 9.87
CA ILE A 167 -7.97 -10.98 10.27
C ILE A 167 -7.59 -10.17 9.03
N LYS A 168 -8.53 -9.36 8.53
CA LYS A 168 -8.34 -8.55 7.31
C LYS A 168 -7.87 -7.13 7.65
N GLU A 169 -8.55 -6.47 8.57
CA GLU A 169 -8.37 -5.07 8.96
C GLU A 169 -7.87 -4.98 10.39
N ASN A 170 -7.16 -3.92 10.73
CA ASN A 170 -6.71 -3.63 12.10
C ASN A 170 -6.00 -4.83 12.76
N GLY A 171 -5.19 -5.56 12.01
CA GLY A 171 -4.44 -6.71 12.53
C GLY A 171 -3.47 -6.34 13.66
N PRO A 172 -3.06 -7.31 14.48
CA PRO A 172 -2.32 -7.03 15.73
C PRO A 172 -0.96 -6.36 15.53
N MET A 173 -0.34 -6.52 14.35
CA MET A 173 0.95 -5.89 14.03
C MET A 173 0.82 -4.52 13.34
N LEU A 174 -0.39 -4.12 12.93
CA LEU A 174 -0.62 -2.90 12.16
C LEU A 174 0.03 -1.66 12.79
N HIS A 175 -0.29 -1.41 14.05
CA HIS A 175 0.23 -0.23 14.75
C HIS A 175 1.75 -0.25 14.91
N SER A 176 2.35 -1.44 15.07
CA SER A 176 3.80 -1.58 15.11
C SER A 176 4.42 -1.24 13.76
N TYR A 177 3.80 -1.65 12.65
CA TYR A 177 4.27 -1.29 11.31
C TYR A 177 4.14 0.22 11.05
N LEU A 178 3.06 0.86 11.50
CA LEU A 178 2.88 2.31 11.36
C LEU A 178 3.91 3.10 12.20
N GLN A 179 4.24 2.62 13.38
CA GLN A 179 5.27 3.22 14.24
C GLN A 179 6.66 3.08 13.61
N GLU A 180 6.99 1.89 13.09
CA GLU A 180 8.23 1.63 12.34
C GLU A 180 8.34 2.54 11.11
N MET A 181 7.25 2.65 10.34
CA MET A 181 7.16 3.54 9.18
C MET A 181 7.37 5.00 9.58
N ASN A 182 6.71 5.49 10.63
CA ASN A 182 6.87 6.85 11.12
C ASN A 182 8.32 7.13 11.50
N GLU A 183 8.93 6.24 12.30
CA GLU A 183 10.32 6.41 12.77
C GLU A 183 11.32 6.38 11.60
N ALA A 184 11.10 5.49 10.62
CA ALA A 184 12.01 5.31 9.49
C ALA A 184 11.86 6.38 8.39
N THR A 185 10.74 7.12 8.35
CA THR A 185 10.43 8.03 7.23
C THR A 185 10.02 9.42 7.71
N PHE A 186 8.75 9.72 7.78
CA PHE A 186 8.20 11.08 7.98
C PHE A 186 8.23 11.60 9.43
N GLY A 187 8.55 10.78 10.42
CA GLY A 187 8.43 11.15 11.84
C GLY A 187 9.34 12.28 12.30
N SER A 188 10.43 12.56 11.57
CA SER A 188 11.37 13.66 11.83
C SER A 188 11.19 14.85 10.89
N THR A 189 10.20 14.82 10.00
CA THR A 189 9.97 15.84 8.97
C THR A 189 8.69 16.65 9.26
N ASP A 190 8.53 17.80 8.59
CA ASP A 190 7.28 18.59 8.60
C ASP A 190 6.28 18.02 7.57
N SER A 191 6.07 16.71 7.62
CA SER A 191 5.17 16.02 6.70
C SER A 191 3.81 15.76 7.32
N MET A 192 2.77 15.72 6.48
CA MET A 192 1.41 15.37 6.86
C MET A 192 1.06 13.98 6.31
N THR A 193 0.42 13.16 7.12
CA THR A 193 -0.06 11.84 6.72
C THR A 193 -1.56 11.70 6.98
N VAL A 194 -2.28 11.10 6.01
CA VAL A 194 -3.71 10.84 6.11
C VAL A 194 -3.96 9.37 5.76
N GLY A 195 -4.39 8.58 6.73
CA GLY A 195 -4.71 7.16 6.52
C GLY A 195 -6.13 6.95 6.01
N GLU A 196 -6.30 6.13 5.01
CA GLU A 196 -7.60 5.57 4.66
C GLU A 196 -7.84 4.31 5.48
N CYS A 197 -8.79 4.39 6.43
CA CYS A 197 -9.09 3.33 7.38
C CYS A 197 -10.61 3.11 7.43
N TRP A 198 -11.09 2.12 6.69
CA TRP A 198 -12.53 1.84 6.56
C TRP A 198 -13.16 1.30 7.85
N GLY A 199 -12.40 0.53 8.62
CA GLY A 199 -12.84 -0.06 9.87
C GLY A 199 -12.61 0.82 11.12
N ALA A 200 -12.26 2.09 10.97
CA ALA A 200 -11.94 2.95 12.09
C ALA A 200 -13.19 3.56 12.75
N THR A 201 -13.47 3.15 13.99
CA THR A 201 -14.37 3.87 14.89
C THR A 201 -13.62 5.06 15.53
N PRO A 202 -14.31 6.02 16.21
CA PRO A 202 -13.65 7.11 16.93
C PRO A 202 -12.61 6.62 17.95
N GLU A 203 -12.87 5.50 18.63
CA GLU A 203 -11.97 4.89 19.61
C GLU A 203 -10.71 4.32 18.92
N ILE A 204 -10.90 3.56 17.84
CA ILE A 204 -9.81 2.99 17.02
C ILE A 204 -9.03 4.13 16.35
N GLY A 205 -9.72 5.16 15.85
CA GLY A 205 -9.11 6.33 15.21
C GLY A 205 -8.06 7.02 16.08
N ARG A 206 -8.27 7.05 17.39
CA ARG A 206 -7.30 7.60 18.36
C ARG A 206 -6.00 6.78 18.41
N MET A 207 -6.05 5.50 18.10
CA MET A 207 -4.83 4.68 18.07
C MET A 207 -3.92 5.11 16.91
N TYR A 208 -4.49 5.52 15.78
CA TYR A 208 -3.72 6.01 14.62
C TYR A 208 -3.20 7.43 14.81
N THR A 209 -3.94 8.30 15.55
CA THR A 209 -3.73 9.76 15.48
C THR A 209 -3.27 10.38 16.80
N ASP A 210 -3.16 9.65 17.90
CA ASP A 210 -2.58 10.18 19.13
C ASP A 210 -1.09 10.48 18.92
N PRO A 211 -0.63 11.75 19.07
CA PRO A 211 0.76 12.12 18.80
C PRO A 211 1.79 11.33 19.63
N LYS A 212 1.39 10.82 20.80
CA LYS A 212 2.25 10.00 21.66
C LYS A 212 2.58 8.64 21.05
N ARG A 213 1.74 8.16 20.15
CA ARG A 213 1.90 6.86 19.50
C ARG A 213 2.83 6.94 18.29
N LYS A 214 3.04 8.15 17.75
CA LYS A 214 3.91 8.38 16.58
C LYS A 214 3.51 7.48 15.40
N GLU A 215 2.28 7.62 14.95
CA GLU A 215 1.77 6.91 13.78
C GLU A 215 1.39 7.94 12.70
N LEU A 216 0.13 8.27 12.51
CA LEU A 216 -0.35 9.15 11.46
C LEU A 216 -0.80 10.52 12.00
N SER A 217 -0.83 11.54 11.13
CA SER A 217 -1.37 12.86 11.52
C SER A 217 -2.88 12.85 11.64
N MET A 218 -3.57 12.14 10.74
CA MET A 218 -5.03 12.01 10.70
C MET A 218 -5.43 10.77 9.92
N ILE A 219 -6.73 10.44 9.97
CA ILE A 219 -7.35 9.40 9.14
C ILE A 219 -8.65 9.93 8.53
N PHE A 220 -9.10 9.32 7.43
CA PHE A 220 -10.47 9.47 6.96
C PHE A 220 -11.43 8.74 7.89
N GLN A 221 -12.61 9.31 8.08
CA GLN A 221 -13.68 8.74 8.87
C GLN A 221 -14.87 8.41 7.96
N PHE A 222 -15.16 7.12 7.83
CA PHE A 222 -16.20 6.60 6.92
C PHE A 222 -17.47 6.13 7.63
N GLU A 223 -17.50 6.06 8.95
CA GLU A 223 -18.67 5.58 9.71
C GLU A 223 -19.95 6.36 9.36
N GLN A 224 -19.81 7.65 9.07
CA GLN A 224 -20.94 8.52 8.70
C GLN A 224 -21.55 8.19 7.33
N ILE A 225 -20.84 7.47 6.47
CA ILE A 225 -21.32 7.09 5.13
C ILE A 225 -22.14 5.79 5.20
N GLN A 226 -22.01 5.04 6.28
CA GLN A 226 -22.69 3.76 6.49
C GLN A 226 -24.03 3.90 7.21
N LEU A 227 -24.44 5.13 7.57
CA LEU A 227 -25.74 5.47 8.15
C LEU A 227 -26.76 5.82 7.08
#